data_3dfefdf1eb795505011845ad2395ef53
#
_entry.id   3dfefdf1eb795505011845ad2395ef53
#
_cell.length_a   1.000
_cell.length_b   1.000
_cell.length_c   1.000
_cell.angle_alpha   90.00
_cell.angle_beta   90.00
_cell.angle_gamma   90.00
#
_symmetry.space_group_name_H-M   'P 1'
#
loop_
_entity.id
_entity.type
_entity.pdbx_description
1 polymer ?
#
loop_
_entity_poly.entity_id
_entity_poly.type
_entity_poly.pdbx_seq_one_letter_code
_entity_poly.pdbx_strand_id
1 'polypeptide(L)'
;DKVPADMRQLLTHGVKQGGLNIRDPVVAADGLNESSTEACTALVTSLTQDSRLDAQGHAQCVRQASTKARKERVKKETATVEAQAEAARPAAKRRLKRIGFTGACWSLVPNRLNSTTMSKEEFFDNARLRYGWKPVGLCERCDGCNAPFTVEHALGCKKGGLVVQRHDDTRDEAGALAALALTESRITYEPFIFHGRDVSATLRTDEARESEDNGGDDARGDVAVHGLWERGQTCILDIRITDTDARA
;
A
#
# COMPACT_ATOMS: atom_id res chain seq x y z
N ASP A 1 -5.15 -3.94 -25.35
CA ASP A 1 -6.03 -4.86 -24.59
C ASP A 1 -7.15 -4.06 -23.95
N LYS A 2 -8.39 -4.60 -24.06
CA LYS A 2 -9.55 -3.95 -23.42
C LYS A 2 -9.64 -4.39 -21.96
N VAL A 3 -9.85 -3.42 -21.06
CA VAL A 3 -10.09 -3.70 -19.64
C VAL A 3 -11.38 -4.53 -19.51
N PRO A 4 -11.38 -5.69 -18.80
CA PRO A 4 -12.58 -6.49 -18.55
C PRO A 4 -13.69 -5.67 -17.84
N ALA A 5 -14.96 -6.04 -18.06
CA ALA A 5 -16.09 -5.27 -17.56
C ALA A 5 -16.15 -5.22 -16.02
N ASP A 6 -15.89 -6.33 -15.36
CA ASP A 6 -15.80 -6.43 -13.91
C ASP A 6 -14.70 -5.55 -13.32
N MET A 7 -13.55 -5.50 -14.02
CA MET A 7 -12.46 -4.63 -13.62
C MET A 7 -12.79 -3.15 -13.87
N ARG A 8 -13.49 -2.80 -14.97
CA ARG A 8 -13.93 -1.41 -15.17
C ARG A 8 -14.80 -0.95 -14.03
N GLN A 9 -15.76 -1.78 -13.60
CA GLN A 9 -16.61 -1.47 -12.47
C GLN A 9 -15.79 -1.23 -11.20
N LEU A 10 -14.80 -2.08 -10.89
CA LEU A 10 -13.91 -1.90 -9.76
C LEU A 10 -13.15 -0.56 -9.84
N LEU A 11 -12.62 -0.20 -11.01
CA LEU A 11 -11.86 1.04 -11.20
C LEU A 11 -12.70 2.31 -10.99
N THR A 12 -14.04 2.23 -11.15
CA THR A 12 -14.94 3.37 -10.90
C THR A 12 -15.12 3.69 -9.43
N HIS A 13 -14.91 2.71 -8.55
CA HIS A 13 -15.09 2.88 -7.10
C HIS A 13 -14.06 3.82 -6.50
N GLY A 14 -14.35 4.31 -5.32
CA GLY A 14 -13.41 5.10 -4.55
C GLY A 14 -12.13 4.32 -4.20
N VAL A 15 -11.04 5.04 -3.95
CA VAL A 15 -9.74 4.43 -3.63
C VAL A 15 -9.80 3.52 -2.40
N LYS A 16 -10.60 3.88 -1.39
CA LYS A 16 -10.83 3.05 -0.20
C LYS A 16 -11.59 1.76 -0.48
N GLN A 17 -12.37 1.72 -1.54
CA GLN A 17 -13.08 0.55 -2.05
C GLN A 17 -12.28 -0.22 -3.11
N GLY A 18 -11.03 0.11 -3.26
CA GLY A 18 -10.11 -0.57 -4.17
C GLY A 18 -10.06 -0.04 -5.61
N GLY A 19 -10.84 1.00 -5.93
CA GLY A 19 -10.86 1.63 -7.25
C GLY A 19 -9.83 2.74 -7.45
N LEU A 20 -9.94 3.44 -8.55
CA LEU A 20 -9.16 4.63 -8.92
C LEU A 20 -10.00 5.91 -8.89
N ASN A 21 -11.27 5.84 -8.47
CA ASN A 21 -12.23 6.94 -8.48
C ASN A 21 -12.48 7.52 -9.91
N ILE A 22 -12.30 6.71 -10.94
CA ILE A 22 -12.60 7.07 -12.34
C ILE A 22 -14.08 6.75 -12.58
N ARG A 23 -14.95 7.67 -12.22
CA ARG A 23 -16.40 7.45 -12.23
C ARG A 23 -16.93 7.24 -13.64
N ASP A 24 -17.83 6.26 -13.79
CA ASP A 24 -18.66 6.14 -14.99
C ASP A 24 -19.74 7.23 -14.95
N PRO A 25 -19.77 8.16 -15.90
CA PRO A 25 -20.72 9.27 -15.89
C PRO A 25 -22.17 8.80 -16.05
N VAL A 26 -22.39 7.69 -16.77
CA VAL A 26 -23.75 7.14 -16.98
C VAL A 26 -24.31 6.61 -15.65
N VAL A 27 -23.53 5.81 -14.95
CA VAL A 27 -23.94 5.24 -13.65
C VAL A 27 -24.06 6.30 -12.56
N ALA A 28 -23.28 7.37 -12.65
CA ALA A 28 -23.27 8.44 -11.66
C ALA A 28 -24.36 9.50 -11.89
N ALA A 29 -24.95 9.57 -13.09
CA ALA A 29 -25.82 10.67 -13.52
C ALA A 29 -27.01 10.91 -12.58
N ASP A 30 -27.78 9.87 -12.27
CA ASP A 30 -28.99 9.99 -11.44
C ASP A 30 -28.66 10.50 -10.04
N GLY A 31 -27.67 9.92 -9.37
CA GLY A 31 -27.26 10.36 -8.02
C GLY A 31 -26.65 11.76 -7.98
N LEU A 32 -25.99 12.18 -9.06
CA LEU A 32 -25.47 13.54 -9.20
C LEU A 32 -26.63 14.53 -9.42
N ASN A 33 -27.62 14.16 -10.22
CA ASN A 33 -28.80 14.99 -10.48
C ASN A 33 -29.62 15.18 -9.18
N GLU A 34 -29.91 14.10 -8.45
CA GLU A 34 -30.59 14.17 -7.13
C GLU A 34 -29.85 15.08 -6.16
N SER A 35 -28.55 14.87 -6.02
CA SER A 35 -27.71 15.66 -5.12
C SER A 35 -27.67 17.13 -5.51
N SER A 36 -27.60 17.44 -6.81
CA SER A 36 -27.62 18.80 -7.33
C SER A 36 -28.98 19.47 -7.09
N THR A 37 -30.07 18.77 -7.34
CA THR A 37 -31.44 19.28 -7.10
C THR A 37 -31.66 19.57 -5.62
N GLU A 38 -31.28 18.64 -4.74
CA GLU A 38 -31.37 18.83 -3.27
C GLU A 38 -30.52 20.03 -2.81
N ALA A 39 -29.30 20.16 -3.32
CA ALA A 39 -28.39 21.27 -3.00
C ALA A 39 -28.93 22.63 -3.45
N CYS A 40 -29.63 22.70 -4.59
CA CYS A 40 -30.14 23.93 -5.15
C CYS A 40 -31.51 24.34 -4.60
N THR A 41 -32.17 23.55 -3.74
CA THR A 41 -33.55 23.79 -3.28
C THR A 41 -33.72 25.19 -2.69
N ALA A 42 -32.83 25.61 -1.78
CA ALA A 42 -32.92 26.92 -1.15
C ALA A 42 -32.77 28.08 -2.18
N LEU A 43 -31.89 27.90 -3.16
CA LEU A 43 -31.69 28.86 -4.25
C LEU A 43 -32.94 28.98 -5.13
N VAL A 44 -33.48 27.86 -5.55
CA VAL A 44 -34.71 27.82 -6.37
C VAL A 44 -35.89 28.43 -5.64
N THR A 45 -36.06 28.12 -4.35
CA THR A 45 -37.13 28.70 -3.52
C THR A 45 -36.99 30.22 -3.41
N SER A 46 -35.78 30.74 -3.19
CA SER A 46 -35.53 32.18 -3.13
C SER A 46 -35.90 32.88 -4.47
N LEU A 47 -35.53 32.27 -5.58
CA LEU A 47 -35.84 32.81 -6.92
C LEU A 47 -37.35 32.78 -7.25
N THR A 48 -38.02 31.68 -6.89
CA THR A 48 -39.47 31.53 -7.20
C THR A 48 -40.37 32.36 -6.31
N GLN A 49 -39.94 32.69 -5.10
CA GLN A 49 -40.66 33.50 -4.14
C GLN A 49 -40.23 34.97 -4.13
N ASP A 50 -39.34 35.37 -5.01
CA ASP A 50 -38.73 36.70 -5.06
C ASP A 50 -38.25 37.19 -3.67
N SER A 51 -37.63 36.23 -2.93
CA SER A 51 -37.15 36.45 -1.57
C SER A 51 -35.63 36.54 -1.53
N ARG A 52 -35.10 37.20 -0.51
CA ARG A 52 -33.64 37.27 -0.34
C ARG A 52 -33.09 35.91 0.02
N LEU A 53 -32.05 35.48 -0.69
CA LEU A 53 -31.35 34.20 -0.44
C LEU A 53 -30.73 34.17 0.96
N ASP A 54 -31.07 33.19 1.77
CA ASP A 54 -30.32 32.83 2.97
C ASP A 54 -29.05 32.07 2.54
N ALA A 55 -27.93 32.77 2.43
CA ALA A 55 -26.66 32.21 2.01
C ALA A 55 -26.13 31.15 2.99
N GLN A 56 -26.39 31.29 4.28
CA GLN A 56 -25.93 30.31 5.29
C GLN A 56 -26.77 29.02 5.20
N GLY A 57 -28.09 29.14 5.12
CA GLY A 57 -28.99 28.02 4.90
C GLY A 57 -28.70 27.29 3.61
N HIS A 58 -28.45 28.00 2.52
CA HIS A 58 -28.04 27.40 1.25
C HIS A 58 -26.72 26.63 1.38
N ALA A 59 -25.69 27.21 1.98
CA ALA A 59 -24.41 26.53 2.20
C ALA A 59 -24.54 25.25 3.06
N GLN A 60 -25.46 25.29 4.04
CA GLN A 60 -25.76 24.11 4.85
C GLN A 60 -26.47 23.02 4.03
N CYS A 61 -27.45 23.35 3.20
CA CYS A 61 -28.13 22.43 2.30
C CYS A 61 -27.12 21.74 1.34
N VAL A 62 -26.23 22.51 0.73
CA VAL A 62 -25.18 21.98 -0.16
C VAL A 62 -24.29 20.97 0.57
N ARG A 63 -23.83 21.28 1.80
CA ARG A 63 -23.01 20.38 2.59
C ARG A 63 -23.75 19.10 2.98
N GLN A 64 -25.01 19.21 3.37
CA GLN A 64 -25.85 18.06 3.73
C GLN A 64 -26.10 17.16 2.54
N ALA A 65 -26.52 17.71 1.39
CA ALA A 65 -26.75 16.96 0.17
C ALA A 65 -25.47 16.24 -0.31
N SER A 66 -24.34 16.93 -0.33
CA SER A 66 -23.05 16.36 -0.70
C SER A 66 -22.62 15.23 0.27
N THR A 67 -22.81 15.42 1.56
CA THR A 67 -22.46 14.43 2.58
C THR A 67 -23.35 13.17 2.48
N LYS A 68 -24.65 13.36 2.28
CA LYS A 68 -25.62 12.27 2.08
C LYS A 68 -25.27 11.47 0.83
N ALA A 69 -25.11 12.13 -0.32
CA ALA A 69 -24.76 11.49 -1.58
C ALA A 69 -23.43 10.71 -1.49
N ARG A 70 -22.43 11.26 -0.79
CA ARG A 70 -21.16 10.57 -0.53
C ARG A 70 -21.37 9.30 0.31
N LYS A 71 -22.14 9.37 1.40
CA LYS A 71 -22.39 8.21 2.28
C LYS A 71 -23.11 7.09 1.52
N GLU A 72 -24.16 7.42 0.77
CA GLU A 72 -24.91 6.46 -0.03
C GLU A 72 -24.04 5.80 -1.11
N ARG A 73 -23.24 6.58 -1.81
CA ARG A 73 -22.30 6.05 -2.78
C ARG A 73 -21.30 5.08 -2.15
N VAL A 74 -20.65 5.48 -1.06
CA VAL A 74 -19.67 4.61 -0.36
C VAL A 74 -20.36 3.31 0.09
N LYS A 75 -21.60 3.37 0.60
CA LYS A 75 -22.36 2.18 0.97
C LYS A 75 -22.60 1.25 -0.21
N LYS A 76 -23.03 1.79 -1.36
CA LYS A 76 -23.24 1.01 -2.60
C LYS A 76 -21.94 0.40 -3.12
N GLU A 77 -20.88 1.18 -3.19
CA GLU A 77 -19.56 0.71 -3.64
C GLU A 77 -19.02 -0.40 -2.73
N THR A 78 -19.11 -0.25 -1.42
CA THR A 78 -18.69 -1.27 -0.45
C THR A 78 -19.45 -2.57 -0.65
N ALA A 79 -20.77 -2.51 -0.73
CA ALA A 79 -21.62 -3.71 -0.97
C ALA A 79 -21.27 -4.40 -2.29
N THR A 80 -20.99 -3.63 -3.36
CA THR A 80 -20.59 -4.18 -4.65
C THR A 80 -19.24 -4.90 -4.58
N VAL A 81 -18.25 -4.30 -3.90
CA VAL A 81 -16.93 -4.91 -3.75
C VAL A 81 -17.00 -6.16 -2.87
N GLU A 82 -17.80 -6.15 -1.82
CA GLU A 82 -18.03 -7.35 -0.98
C GLU A 82 -18.65 -8.48 -1.79
N ALA A 83 -19.68 -8.19 -2.59
CA ALA A 83 -20.31 -9.19 -3.47
C ALA A 83 -19.31 -9.74 -4.52
N GLN A 84 -18.51 -8.87 -5.13
CA GLN A 84 -17.45 -9.27 -6.06
C GLN A 84 -16.40 -10.15 -5.37
N ALA A 85 -16.00 -9.80 -4.14
CA ALA A 85 -15.03 -10.57 -3.38
C ALA A 85 -15.56 -11.95 -3.00
N GLU A 86 -16.85 -12.09 -2.65
CA GLU A 86 -17.47 -13.39 -2.35
C GLU A 86 -17.56 -14.28 -3.60
N ALA A 87 -17.86 -13.72 -4.76
CA ALA A 87 -17.91 -14.45 -6.02
C ALA A 87 -16.53 -14.79 -6.61
N ALA A 88 -15.47 -14.14 -6.12
CA ALA A 88 -14.13 -14.28 -6.67
C ALA A 88 -13.42 -15.56 -6.21
N ARG A 89 -12.43 -16.02 -7.01
CA ARG A 89 -11.52 -17.10 -6.60
C ARG A 89 -10.73 -16.69 -5.34
N PRO A 90 -10.28 -17.64 -4.50
CA PRO A 90 -9.63 -17.33 -3.21
C PRO A 90 -8.47 -16.33 -3.30
N ALA A 91 -7.61 -16.41 -4.31
CA ALA A 91 -6.52 -15.46 -4.51
C ALA A 91 -7.03 -14.06 -4.86
N ALA A 92 -8.01 -13.94 -5.75
CA ALA A 92 -8.63 -12.67 -6.10
C ALA A 92 -9.40 -12.06 -4.91
N LYS A 93 -10.08 -12.90 -4.11
CA LYS A 93 -10.76 -12.47 -2.87
C LYS A 93 -9.75 -11.88 -1.86
N ARG A 94 -8.63 -12.55 -1.62
CA ARG A 94 -7.55 -12.01 -0.76
C ARG A 94 -7.02 -10.69 -1.29
N ARG A 95 -6.78 -10.60 -2.60
CA ARG A 95 -6.30 -9.38 -3.26
C ARG A 95 -7.28 -8.22 -3.08
N LEU A 96 -8.57 -8.41 -3.35
CA LEU A 96 -9.59 -7.37 -3.18
C LEU A 96 -9.67 -6.88 -1.74
N LYS A 97 -9.63 -7.78 -0.75
CA LYS A 97 -9.59 -7.41 0.67
C LYS A 97 -8.35 -6.60 1.01
N ARG A 98 -7.17 -7.00 0.55
CA ARG A 98 -5.92 -6.28 0.75
C ARG A 98 -5.96 -4.88 0.13
N ILE A 99 -6.45 -4.76 -1.11
CA ILE A 99 -6.58 -3.48 -1.80
C ILE A 99 -7.43 -2.50 -1.00
N GLY A 100 -8.55 -2.95 -0.44
CA GLY A 100 -9.42 -2.12 0.41
C GLY A 100 -8.76 -1.72 1.73
N PHE A 101 -7.92 -2.58 2.31
CA PHE A 101 -7.25 -2.32 3.58
C PHE A 101 -6.01 -1.43 3.43
N THR A 102 -5.13 -1.71 2.46
CA THR A 102 -3.85 -1.01 2.31
C THR A 102 -3.96 0.36 1.65
N GLY A 103 -5.14 0.67 1.09
CA GLY A 103 -5.33 1.91 0.34
C GLY A 103 -4.52 1.93 -0.96
N ALA A 104 -4.26 3.11 -1.46
CA ALA A 104 -3.46 3.31 -2.67
C ALA A 104 -2.48 4.47 -2.44
N CYS A 105 -1.52 4.27 -1.53
CA CYS A 105 -0.50 5.27 -1.23
C CYS A 105 0.25 5.73 -2.49
N TRP A 106 0.49 4.84 -3.44
CA TRP A 106 1.09 5.15 -4.73
C TRP A 106 0.24 6.03 -5.65
N SER A 107 -1.08 6.16 -5.39
CA SER A 107 -1.98 7.05 -6.12
C SER A 107 -2.17 8.41 -5.45
N LEU A 108 -1.43 8.68 -4.38
CA LEU A 108 -1.39 10.00 -3.75
C LEU A 108 -0.71 11.00 -4.68
N VAL A 109 -0.95 12.28 -4.41
CA VAL A 109 -0.36 13.35 -5.21
C VAL A 109 1.16 13.21 -5.25
N PRO A 110 1.78 13.11 -6.43
CA PRO A 110 3.22 13.02 -6.55
C PRO A 110 3.89 14.25 -5.90
N ASN A 111 4.88 13.98 -5.05
CA ASN A 111 5.65 15.03 -4.42
C ASN A 111 7.15 14.79 -4.61
N ARG A 112 7.80 15.71 -5.34
CA ARG A 112 9.24 15.62 -5.60
C ARG A 112 10.09 15.70 -4.34
N LEU A 113 9.63 16.41 -3.32
CA LEU A 113 10.35 16.53 -2.05
C LEU A 113 10.43 15.21 -1.30
N ASN A 114 9.41 14.36 -1.45
CA ASN A 114 9.34 13.04 -0.79
C ASN A 114 9.72 11.90 -1.75
N SER A 115 10.26 12.21 -2.93
CA SER A 115 10.58 11.21 -3.96
C SER A 115 9.43 10.26 -4.33
N THR A 116 8.18 10.71 -4.16
CA THR A 116 6.97 9.92 -4.47
C THR A 116 6.50 10.10 -5.91
N THR A 117 7.32 10.73 -6.76
CA THR A 117 7.04 10.87 -8.19
C THR A 117 7.42 9.59 -8.90
N MET A 118 6.44 8.95 -9.54
CA MET A 118 6.64 7.76 -10.36
C MET A 118 6.78 8.14 -11.84
N SER A 119 7.57 7.39 -12.58
CA SER A 119 7.53 7.41 -14.04
C SER A 119 6.20 6.82 -14.55
N LYS A 120 5.93 7.00 -15.82
CA LYS A 120 4.75 6.41 -16.48
C LYS A 120 4.78 4.87 -16.38
N GLU A 121 5.92 4.29 -16.59
CA GLU A 121 6.17 2.85 -16.58
C GLU A 121 5.94 2.29 -15.17
N GLU A 122 6.54 2.89 -14.16
CA GLU A 122 6.34 2.51 -12.75
C GLU A 122 4.87 2.60 -12.32
N PHE A 123 4.17 3.65 -12.75
CA PHE A 123 2.73 3.78 -12.45
C PHE A 123 1.92 2.65 -13.08
N PHE A 124 2.18 2.33 -14.36
CA PHE A 124 1.47 1.24 -15.04
C PHE A 124 1.75 -0.12 -14.44
N ASP A 125 3.00 -0.41 -14.09
CA ASP A 125 3.36 -1.69 -13.47
C ASP A 125 2.77 -1.83 -12.07
N ASN A 126 2.81 -0.77 -11.26
CA ASN A 126 2.15 -0.75 -9.95
C ASN A 126 0.63 -0.96 -10.08
N ALA A 127 -0.02 -0.28 -11.04
CA ALA A 127 -1.45 -0.48 -11.30
C ALA A 127 -1.76 -1.92 -11.72
N ARG A 128 -0.96 -2.51 -12.62
CA ARG A 128 -1.12 -3.91 -13.06
C ARG A 128 -0.95 -4.88 -11.91
N LEU A 129 0.12 -4.76 -11.12
CA LEU A 129 0.37 -5.60 -9.94
C LEU A 129 -0.76 -5.51 -8.92
N ARG A 130 -1.25 -4.28 -8.66
CA ARG A 130 -2.37 -4.06 -7.74
C ARG A 130 -3.61 -4.86 -8.11
N TYR A 131 -3.94 -4.90 -9.40
CA TYR A 131 -5.12 -5.60 -9.90
C TYR A 131 -4.84 -7.04 -10.35
N GLY A 132 -3.62 -7.53 -10.15
CA GLY A 132 -3.23 -8.90 -10.48
C GLY A 132 -2.97 -9.14 -11.96
N TRP A 133 -2.64 -8.10 -12.69
CA TRP A 133 -2.22 -8.21 -14.07
C TRP A 133 -0.71 -8.35 -14.18
N LYS A 134 -0.29 -9.04 -15.22
CA LYS A 134 1.13 -9.21 -15.50
C LYS A 134 1.74 -7.89 -16.00
N PRO A 135 2.88 -7.41 -15.45
CA PRO A 135 3.64 -6.29 -16.01
C PRO A 135 3.99 -6.49 -17.47
N VAL A 136 4.14 -5.40 -18.21
CA VAL A 136 4.55 -5.46 -19.63
C VAL A 136 6.03 -5.76 -19.70
N GLY A 137 6.43 -6.62 -20.64
CA GLY A 137 7.86 -6.94 -20.85
C GLY A 137 8.43 -7.95 -19.86
N LEU A 138 7.62 -8.53 -18.98
CA LEU A 138 8.06 -9.62 -18.12
C LEU A 138 8.50 -10.80 -18.99
N CYS A 139 9.72 -11.32 -18.77
CA CYS A 139 10.25 -12.44 -19.52
C CYS A 139 9.36 -13.70 -19.40
N GLU A 140 9.48 -14.61 -20.35
CA GLU A 140 8.67 -15.84 -20.34
C GLU A 140 9.21 -16.88 -19.35
N ARG A 141 10.54 -16.91 -19.17
CA ARG A 141 11.22 -17.88 -18.32
C ARG A 141 12.17 -17.19 -17.35
N CYS A 142 12.34 -17.80 -16.20
CA CYS A 142 13.26 -17.34 -15.16
C CYS A 142 14.71 -17.70 -15.53
N ASP A 143 15.61 -16.73 -15.49
CA ASP A 143 17.02 -16.91 -15.80
C ASP A 143 17.73 -17.86 -14.81
N GLY A 144 17.27 -17.93 -13.57
CA GLY A 144 17.89 -18.77 -12.54
C GLY A 144 17.44 -20.23 -12.54
N CYS A 145 16.18 -20.52 -12.85
CA CYS A 145 15.63 -21.88 -12.75
C CYS A 145 14.87 -22.36 -14.00
N ASN A 146 14.78 -21.54 -15.05
CA ASN A 146 14.09 -21.82 -16.31
C ASN A 146 12.59 -22.14 -16.20
N ALA A 147 11.97 -21.94 -15.03
CA ALA A 147 10.54 -22.07 -14.86
C ALA A 147 9.77 -20.95 -15.55
N PRO A 148 8.47 -21.10 -15.86
CA PRO A 148 7.64 -20.00 -16.35
C PRO A 148 7.71 -18.82 -15.40
N PHE A 149 8.01 -17.61 -15.93
CA PHE A 149 8.19 -16.44 -15.11
C PHE A 149 6.86 -15.72 -14.90
N THR A 150 6.29 -15.94 -13.75
CA THR A 150 5.07 -15.25 -13.26
C THR A 150 5.44 -14.27 -12.14
N VAL A 151 4.51 -13.42 -11.74
CA VAL A 151 4.72 -12.52 -10.60
C VAL A 151 4.99 -13.32 -9.31
N GLU A 152 4.23 -14.39 -9.07
CA GLU A 152 4.42 -15.26 -7.92
C GLU A 152 5.81 -15.94 -7.97
N HIS A 153 6.23 -16.39 -9.15
CA HIS A 153 7.55 -16.98 -9.32
C HIS A 153 8.67 -15.97 -9.07
N ALA A 154 8.54 -14.74 -9.60
CA ALA A 154 9.51 -13.66 -9.37
C ALA A 154 9.68 -13.32 -7.89
N LEU A 155 8.57 -13.35 -7.14
CA LEU A 155 8.56 -13.09 -5.70
C LEU A 155 9.08 -14.24 -4.84
N GLY A 156 9.06 -15.48 -5.35
CA GLY A 156 9.40 -16.70 -4.61
C GLY A 156 10.66 -17.45 -5.07
N CYS A 157 11.26 -17.08 -6.20
CA CYS A 157 12.38 -17.82 -6.77
C CYS A 157 13.69 -17.56 -6.01
N LYS A 158 14.17 -18.59 -5.32
CA LYS A 158 15.45 -18.52 -4.59
C LYS A 158 16.69 -18.55 -5.49
N LYS A 159 16.58 -19.03 -6.73
CA LYS A 159 17.72 -19.18 -7.64
C LYS A 159 18.03 -17.90 -8.45
N GLY A 160 17.04 -17.07 -8.69
CA GLY A 160 17.20 -15.82 -9.44
C GLY A 160 17.71 -14.63 -8.62
N GLY A 161 17.93 -14.81 -7.32
CA GLY A 161 18.47 -13.76 -6.43
C GLY A 161 17.53 -12.60 -6.09
N LEU A 162 16.37 -12.49 -6.74
CA LEU A 162 15.45 -11.37 -6.54
C LEU A 162 14.87 -11.30 -5.13
N VAL A 163 14.79 -12.44 -4.43
CA VAL A 163 14.28 -12.47 -3.05
C VAL A 163 15.21 -11.72 -2.11
N VAL A 164 16.52 -11.99 -2.20
CA VAL A 164 17.53 -11.32 -1.37
C VAL A 164 17.64 -9.85 -1.76
N GLN A 165 17.79 -9.55 -3.06
CA GLN A 165 17.87 -8.17 -3.53
C GLN A 165 16.69 -7.33 -3.08
N ARG A 166 15.46 -7.84 -3.21
CA ARG A 166 14.26 -7.14 -2.77
C ARG A 166 14.26 -6.88 -1.25
N HIS A 167 14.74 -7.84 -0.47
CA HIS A 167 14.90 -7.67 0.97
C HIS A 167 15.91 -6.57 1.27
N ASP A 168 17.08 -6.60 0.64
CA ASP A 168 18.13 -5.61 0.83
C ASP A 168 17.69 -4.21 0.41
N ASP A 169 17.06 -4.07 -0.77
CA ASP A 169 16.50 -2.80 -1.23
C ASP A 169 15.48 -2.22 -0.22
N THR A 170 14.63 -3.08 0.37
CA THR A 170 13.64 -2.65 1.37
C THR A 170 14.29 -2.26 2.70
N ARG A 171 15.32 -3.02 3.13
CA ARG A 171 16.12 -2.72 4.31
C ARG A 171 16.84 -1.38 4.16
N ASP A 172 17.48 -1.17 3.03
CA ASP A 172 18.26 0.03 2.75
C ASP A 172 17.36 1.28 2.66
N GLU A 173 16.19 1.15 2.03
CA GLU A 173 15.20 2.23 2.00
C GLU A 173 14.64 2.54 3.39
N ALA A 174 14.36 1.53 4.21
CA ALA A 174 13.92 1.74 5.59
C ALA A 174 14.99 2.47 6.42
N GLY A 175 16.25 2.11 6.24
CA GLY A 175 17.38 2.80 6.87
C GLY A 175 17.53 4.25 6.39
N ALA A 176 17.42 4.49 5.09
CA ALA A 176 17.49 5.83 4.51
C ALA A 176 16.36 6.73 5.02
N LEU A 177 15.13 6.23 5.10
CA LEU A 177 13.99 6.97 5.68
C LEU A 177 14.20 7.29 7.16
N ALA A 178 14.74 6.34 7.92
CA ALA A 178 15.10 6.59 9.33
C ALA A 178 16.21 7.63 9.46
N ALA A 179 17.21 7.64 8.57
CA ALA A 179 18.28 8.62 8.55
C ALA A 179 17.78 10.03 8.23
N LEU A 180 16.82 10.16 7.31
CA LEU A 180 16.16 11.44 7.02
C LEU A 180 15.38 11.98 8.22
N ALA A 181 14.75 11.11 9.00
CA ALA A 181 13.95 11.50 10.17
C ALA A 181 14.82 11.84 11.41
N LEU A 182 15.97 11.20 11.55
CA LEU A 182 16.85 11.33 12.70
C LEU A 182 18.23 11.89 12.31
N THR A 183 19.21 11.00 12.18
CA THR A 183 20.56 11.27 11.67
C THR A 183 21.19 9.95 11.26
N GLU A 184 22.07 9.95 10.26
CA GLU A 184 22.77 8.75 9.78
C GLU A 184 23.55 8.02 10.90
N SER A 185 24.16 8.76 11.83
CA SER A 185 24.92 8.20 12.95
C SER A 185 24.09 7.36 13.93
N ARG A 186 22.77 7.35 13.77
CA ARG A 186 21.83 6.56 14.59
C ARG A 186 21.34 5.29 13.92
N ILE A 187 21.79 5.02 12.72
CA ILE A 187 21.37 3.88 11.92
C ILE A 187 22.53 2.89 11.84
N THR A 188 22.24 1.62 12.13
CA THR A 188 23.18 0.52 11.94
C THR A 188 22.48 -0.59 11.17
N TYR A 189 23.09 -1.03 10.09
CA TYR A 189 22.61 -2.16 9.30
C TYR A 189 23.15 -3.47 9.85
N GLU A 190 22.34 -4.52 9.81
CA GLU A 190 22.66 -5.87 10.28
C GLU A 190 23.24 -5.91 11.70
N PRO A 191 22.59 -5.25 12.68
CA PRO A 191 23.08 -5.25 14.06
C PRO A 191 22.99 -6.65 14.65
N PHE A 192 24.00 -7.02 15.43
CA PHE A 192 23.94 -8.22 16.27
C PHE A 192 22.90 -8.07 17.36
N ILE A 193 22.04 -9.07 17.52
CA ILE A 193 21.06 -9.14 18.60
C ILE A 193 21.70 -9.91 19.75
N PHE A 194 22.24 -9.19 20.74
CA PHE A 194 22.74 -9.81 21.95
C PHE A 194 21.56 -10.21 22.83
N HIS A 195 21.30 -11.50 22.96
CA HIS A 195 20.49 -11.99 24.06
C HIS A 195 21.30 -11.86 25.34
N GLY A 196 20.83 -11.05 26.27
CA GLY A 196 21.47 -10.60 27.49
C GLY A 196 22.01 -11.64 28.49
N ARG A 197 22.66 -12.68 28.00
CA ARG A 197 23.52 -13.57 28.77
C ARG A 197 24.96 -13.29 28.35
N ASP A 198 25.69 -12.67 29.24
CA ASP A 198 27.13 -12.45 29.18
C ASP A 198 27.68 -11.22 28.44
N VAL A 199 27.35 -10.03 28.94
CA VAL A 199 28.22 -8.86 28.73
C VAL A 199 29.59 -9.06 29.46
N SER A 200 29.72 -10.02 30.38
CA SER A 200 30.97 -10.34 31.09
C SER A 200 31.91 -11.26 30.28
N ALA A 201 31.44 -11.93 29.22
CA ALA A 201 32.28 -12.84 28.43
C ALA A 201 33.08 -12.12 27.32
N THR A 202 32.69 -10.91 26.90
CA THR A 202 33.34 -10.17 25.80
C THR A 202 34.66 -9.50 26.17
N LEU A 203 35.07 -9.57 27.44
CA LEU A 203 36.39 -9.06 27.91
C LEU A 203 37.43 -10.13 28.06
N ARG A 204 37.20 -11.36 27.65
CA ARG A 204 38.20 -12.43 27.69
C ARG A 204 38.81 -12.60 26.30
N THR A 205 40.01 -12.03 26.21
CA THR A 205 41.18 -12.36 25.36
C THR A 205 40.99 -13.23 24.13
N ASP A 206 41.62 -12.76 23.06
CA ASP A 206 41.71 -13.30 21.71
C ASP A 206 42.24 -14.74 21.54
N GLU A 207 42.41 -15.52 22.60
CA GLU A 207 43.04 -16.84 22.57
C GLU A 207 42.05 -18.04 22.62
N ALA A 208 40.75 -17.81 22.61
CA ALA A 208 39.75 -18.91 22.71
C ALA A 208 38.94 -19.11 21.39
N ARG A 209 39.49 -18.74 20.24
CA ARG A 209 38.78 -18.86 18.95
C ARG A 209 38.96 -20.18 18.20
N GLU A 210 39.61 -21.16 18.78
CA GLU A 210 39.82 -22.49 18.17
C GLU A 210 39.18 -23.59 18.99
N SER A 211 37.90 -23.67 19.13
CA SER A 211 37.10 -24.90 19.31
C SER A 211 35.70 -24.54 19.79
N GLU A 212 34.80 -24.68 18.92
CA GLU A 212 33.47 -25.27 19.08
C GLU A 212 32.57 -24.74 17.95
N ASP A 213 32.49 -25.54 16.88
CA ASP A 213 31.43 -25.54 15.92
C ASP A 213 30.12 -25.92 16.64
N ASN A 214 29.63 -25.03 17.50
CA ASN A 214 28.27 -25.02 17.99
C ASN A 214 27.63 -23.80 17.39
N GLY A 215 26.79 -24.04 16.35
CA GLY A 215 25.97 -23.06 15.67
C GLY A 215 25.13 -22.21 16.62
N GLY A 216 25.78 -21.35 17.37
CA GLY A 216 25.20 -20.20 18.00
C GLY A 216 24.74 -19.28 16.89
N ASP A 217 23.45 -19.37 16.61
CA ASP A 217 22.75 -18.54 15.66
C ASP A 217 23.13 -17.08 15.97
N ASP A 218 24.02 -16.50 15.16
CA ASP A 218 24.37 -15.09 15.22
C ASP A 218 23.13 -14.29 14.76
N ALA A 219 22.15 -14.21 15.65
CA ALA A 219 20.89 -13.54 15.38
C ALA A 219 21.19 -12.06 15.05
N ARG A 220 20.90 -11.66 13.81
CA ARG A 220 21.03 -10.29 13.34
C ARG A 220 19.66 -9.73 13.05
N GLY A 221 19.47 -8.46 13.38
CA GLY A 221 18.35 -7.68 12.86
C GLY A 221 18.73 -7.04 11.53
N ASP A 222 17.76 -6.52 10.80
CA ASP A 222 18.01 -5.85 9.51
C ASP A 222 18.51 -4.42 9.69
N VAL A 223 17.85 -3.65 10.56
CA VAL A 223 18.19 -2.25 10.83
C VAL A 223 18.03 -1.95 12.31
N ALA A 224 19.05 -1.38 12.95
CA ALA A 224 18.92 -0.77 14.28
C ALA A 224 18.82 0.75 14.17
N VAL A 225 17.85 1.33 14.85
CA VAL A 225 17.61 2.77 14.88
C VAL A 225 17.63 3.25 16.34
N HIS A 226 18.61 4.06 16.68
CA HIS A 226 18.72 4.59 18.04
C HIS A 226 17.81 5.79 18.27
N GLY A 227 16.90 5.69 19.22
CA GLY A 227 15.97 6.76 19.59
C GLY A 227 14.71 6.85 18.74
N LEU A 228 14.34 5.78 17.99
CA LEU A 228 13.15 5.74 17.15
C LEU A 228 11.86 5.81 17.99
N TRP A 229 11.74 4.95 19.00
CA TRP A 229 10.57 4.90 19.89
C TRP A 229 10.76 5.76 21.14
N GLU A 230 11.89 5.54 21.82
CA GLU A 230 12.22 6.22 23.05
C GLU A 230 13.64 6.76 23.02
N ARG A 231 13.83 7.93 23.61
CA ARG A 231 15.15 8.56 23.67
C ARG A 231 16.13 7.69 24.46
N GLY A 232 17.27 7.37 23.84
CA GLY A 232 18.32 6.57 24.46
C GLY A 232 18.15 5.05 24.30
N GLN A 233 17.09 4.58 23.65
CA GLN A 233 16.90 3.17 23.34
C GLN A 233 17.13 2.87 21.85
N THR A 234 17.61 1.66 21.57
CA THR A 234 17.80 1.16 20.21
C THR A 234 16.61 0.27 19.83
N CYS A 235 15.93 0.63 18.76
CA CYS A 235 14.91 -0.20 18.13
C CYS A 235 15.56 -1.06 17.05
N ILE A 236 15.34 -2.36 17.08
CA ILE A 236 15.76 -3.28 16.02
C ILE A 236 14.55 -3.61 15.15
N LEU A 237 14.67 -3.38 13.86
CA LEU A 237 13.67 -3.71 12.84
C LEU A 237 14.09 -5.01 12.15
N ASP A 238 13.17 -5.96 12.07
CA ASP A 238 13.28 -7.18 11.28
C ASP A 238 12.28 -7.08 10.11
N ILE A 239 12.78 -7.04 8.88
CA ILE A 239 11.99 -6.78 7.68
C ILE A 239 11.64 -8.11 7.01
N ARG A 240 10.36 -8.44 7.00
CA ARG A 240 9.86 -9.66 6.36
C ARG A 240 8.98 -9.33 5.18
N ILE A 241 9.43 -9.75 4.00
CA ILE A 241 8.65 -9.60 2.78
C ILE A 241 7.96 -10.93 2.49
N THR A 242 6.63 -10.93 2.65
CA THR A 242 5.81 -12.12 2.43
C THR A 242 4.99 -11.97 1.15
N ASP A 243 4.83 -13.06 0.40
CA ASP A 243 3.83 -13.14 -0.65
C ASP A 243 2.46 -13.42 0.00
N THR A 244 1.62 -12.39 0.08
CA THR A 244 0.28 -12.48 0.66
C THR A 244 -0.72 -13.24 -0.21
N ASP A 245 -0.37 -13.54 -1.46
CA ASP A 245 -1.16 -14.33 -2.40
C ASP A 245 -0.68 -15.78 -2.48
N ALA A 246 0.45 -16.12 -1.83
CA ALA A 246 0.94 -17.49 -1.73
C ALA A 246 -0.11 -18.43 -1.13
N ARG A 247 -0.12 -19.66 -1.64
CA ARG A 247 -0.93 -20.72 -1.02
C ARG A 247 -0.29 -21.09 0.31
N ALA A 248 -1.09 -21.10 1.36
CA ALA A 248 -0.69 -21.66 2.65
C ALA A 248 -0.46 -23.16 2.53
#